data_c54f48e9df6f553246d2cc16419234ae
#
_entry.id   c54f48e9df6f553246d2cc16419234ae
#
_cell.length_a   1.000
_cell.length_b   1.000
_cell.length_c   1.000
_cell.angle_alpha   90.00
_cell.angle_beta   90.00
_cell.angle_gamma   90.00
#
_symmetry.space_group_name_H-M   'P 1'
#
loop_
_entity.id
_entity.type
_entity.pdbx_description
1 polymer ?
#
loop_
_entity_poly.entity_id
_entity_poly.type
_entity_poly.pdbx_seq_one_letter_code
_entity_poly.pdbx_strand_id
1 'polypeptide(L)'
;MNALTGVVQEEVPVVKYFPDVFPEELPGMPPDRDIEFLIELLPGTGPILKRPYRMPAKDLVEIKNQIKELLDKGYIRPSSSPWGSPVLLVEKKDGSLRMVVDYRGLNEVTIKNKCPLPMINDLFDRLQGAKVFSKIDLRSGYHQLKIRDRIYPR
;
A
#
# COMPACT_ATOMS: atom_id res chain seq x y z
N MET A 1 5.16 9.55 -23.41
CA MET A 1 4.99 8.09 -23.56
C MET A 1 3.62 7.74 -23.00
N ASN A 2 2.67 7.46 -23.88
CA ASN A 2 1.31 7.14 -23.46
C ASN A 2 1.32 5.75 -22.79
N ALA A 3 0.92 5.72 -21.53
CA ALA A 3 0.54 4.46 -20.91
C ALA A 3 -0.57 3.83 -21.74
N LEU A 4 -0.43 2.58 -22.13
CA LEU A 4 -1.46 1.77 -22.76
C LEU A 4 -2.55 1.49 -21.70
N THR A 5 -3.35 2.48 -21.41
CA THR A 5 -4.63 2.37 -20.75
C THR A 5 -5.61 1.90 -21.81
N GLY A 6 -5.90 0.62 -21.87
CA GLY A 6 -6.93 0.10 -22.76
C GLY A 6 -6.65 -1.19 -23.52
N VAL A 7 -5.58 -1.92 -23.19
CA VAL A 7 -5.47 -3.29 -23.71
C VAL A 7 -6.42 -4.17 -22.90
N VAL A 8 -7.49 -4.59 -23.55
CA VAL A 8 -8.44 -5.56 -22.97
C VAL A 8 -7.65 -6.84 -22.70
N GLN A 9 -7.75 -7.40 -21.49
CA GLN A 9 -7.02 -8.63 -21.09
C GLN A 9 -7.24 -9.78 -22.07
N GLU A 10 -8.39 -9.82 -22.73
CA GLU A 10 -8.77 -10.80 -23.74
C GLU A 10 -7.91 -10.75 -25.02
N GLU A 11 -7.23 -9.63 -25.28
CA GLU A 11 -6.38 -9.47 -26.47
C GLU A 11 -4.91 -9.85 -26.22
N VAL A 12 -4.50 -9.96 -24.95
CA VAL A 12 -3.11 -10.26 -24.61
C VAL A 12 -2.86 -11.77 -24.66
N PRO A 13 -1.95 -12.25 -25.54
CA PRO A 13 -1.59 -13.66 -25.57
C PRO A 13 -1.15 -14.17 -24.20
N VAL A 14 -1.55 -15.39 -23.85
CA VAL A 14 -1.33 -16.04 -22.55
C VAL A 14 -2.22 -15.48 -21.44
N VAL A 15 -2.24 -14.16 -21.20
CA VAL A 15 -3.04 -13.53 -20.12
C VAL A 15 -4.53 -13.87 -20.22
N LYS A 16 -5.06 -13.91 -21.43
CA LYS A 16 -6.47 -14.28 -21.72
C LYS A 16 -6.90 -15.66 -21.21
N TYR A 17 -5.93 -16.54 -20.96
CA TYR A 17 -6.22 -17.88 -20.42
C TYR A 17 -6.27 -17.93 -18.89
N PHE A 18 -5.97 -16.83 -18.22
CA PHE A 18 -5.90 -16.73 -16.76
C PHE A 18 -6.71 -15.53 -16.23
N PRO A 19 -8.01 -15.46 -16.51
CA PRO A 19 -8.85 -14.33 -16.09
C PRO A 19 -8.97 -14.23 -14.55
N ASP A 20 -8.82 -15.33 -13.85
CA ASP A 20 -8.83 -15.43 -12.39
C ASP A 20 -7.63 -14.72 -11.73
N VAL A 21 -6.50 -14.61 -12.45
CA VAL A 21 -5.30 -13.92 -11.96
C VAL A 21 -5.41 -12.40 -12.08
N PHE A 22 -6.27 -11.93 -12.98
CA PHE A 22 -6.44 -10.49 -13.29
C PHE A 22 -7.88 -10.01 -13.08
N PRO A 23 -8.48 -10.21 -11.90
CA PRO A 23 -9.85 -9.79 -11.66
C PRO A 23 -9.99 -8.26 -11.69
N GLU A 24 -11.14 -7.75 -12.12
CA GLU A 24 -11.43 -6.31 -12.07
C GLU A 24 -11.50 -5.79 -10.63
N GLU A 25 -12.06 -6.59 -9.72
CA GLU A 25 -12.08 -6.31 -8.29
C GLU A 25 -11.45 -7.48 -7.52
N LEU A 26 -10.81 -7.15 -6.39
CA LEU A 26 -10.24 -8.18 -5.53
C LEU A 26 -11.39 -8.93 -4.82
N PRO A 27 -11.37 -10.28 -4.83
CA PRO A 27 -12.46 -11.10 -4.29
C PRO A 27 -12.59 -11.06 -2.75
N GLY A 28 -11.76 -10.29 -2.08
CA GLY A 28 -11.76 -10.16 -0.62
C GLY A 28 -10.36 -10.01 -0.03
N MET A 29 -10.22 -10.47 1.22
CA MET A 29 -8.92 -10.46 1.91
C MET A 29 -7.94 -11.42 1.22
N PRO A 30 -6.65 -11.04 1.15
CA PRO A 30 -5.63 -11.93 0.60
C PRO A 30 -5.50 -13.22 1.44
N PRO A 31 -5.04 -14.32 0.83
CA PRO A 31 -4.79 -15.56 1.57
C PRO A 31 -3.73 -15.34 2.65
N ASP A 32 -3.83 -16.12 3.73
CA ASP A 32 -2.80 -16.13 4.76
C ASP A 32 -1.45 -16.55 4.16
N ARG A 33 -0.41 -15.83 4.54
CA ARG A 33 0.98 -16.04 4.08
C ARG A 33 1.89 -16.13 5.28
N ASP A 34 2.99 -16.86 5.14
CA ASP A 34 4.02 -16.99 6.19
C ASP A 34 4.77 -15.68 6.47
N ILE A 35 4.65 -14.70 5.56
CA ILE A 35 5.30 -13.40 5.69
C ILE A 35 4.40 -12.47 6.50
N GLU A 36 4.87 -12.08 7.68
CA GLU A 36 4.26 -11.08 8.54
C GLU A 36 5.02 -9.75 8.44
N PHE A 37 4.28 -8.65 8.51
CA PHE A 37 4.88 -7.32 8.52
C PHE A 37 5.16 -6.86 9.94
N LEU A 38 6.39 -6.42 10.18
CA LEU A 38 6.86 -5.84 11.43
C LEU A 38 7.70 -4.60 11.13
N ILE A 39 7.49 -3.55 11.90
CA ILE A 39 8.36 -2.37 11.89
C ILE A 39 9.19 -2.39 13.18
N GLU A 40 10.49 -2.52 13.03
CA GLU A 40 11.43 -2.46 14.16
C GLU A 40 11.75 -1.00 14.49
N LEU A 41 11.67 -0.67 15.78
CA LEU A 41 11.91 0.68 16.28
C LEU A 41 13.22 0.75 17.05
N LEU A 42 13.80 1.94 17.10
CA LEU A 42 14.97 2.22 17.92
C LEU A 42 14.69 1.89 19.39
N PRO A 43 15.63 1.26 20.12
CA PRO A 43 15.45 0.95 21.54
C PRO A 43 15.11 2.20 22.36
N GLY A 44 14.17 2.05 23.29
CA GLY A 44 13.73 3.16 24.14
C GLY A 44 12.75 4.12 23.48
N THR A 45 12.27 3.85 22.27
CA THR A 45 11.28 4.68 21.59
C THR A 45 9.94 4.59 22.31
N GLY A 46 9.44 5.71 22.80
CA GLY A 46 8.09 5.85 23.34
C GLY A 46 7.03 6.04 22.26
N PRO A 47 5.73 5.91 22.61
CA PRO A 47 4.64 6.12 21.67
C PRO A 47 4.67 7.51 21.04
N ILE A 48 4.48 7.55 19.73
CA ILE A 48 4.39 8.79 18.96
C ILE A 48 2.92 9.08 18.71
N LEU A 49 2.45 10.22 19.21
CA LEU A 49 1.11 10.73 18.95
C LEU A 49 1.21 12.15 18.43
N LYS A 50 0.88 12.32 17.15
CA LYS A 50 0.81 13.65 16.52
C LYS A 50 -0.63 14.13 16.44
N ARG A 51 -0.84 15.42 16.64
CA ARG A 51 -2.18 16.04 16.51
C ARG A 51 -2.69 15.91 15.07
N PRO A 52 -3.99 15.67 14.88
CA PRO A 52 -4.61 15.68 13.56
C PRO A 52 -4.40 17.04 12.86
N TYR A 53 -4.26 17.00 11.55
CA TYR A 53 -4.25 18.20 10.73
C TYR A 53 -5.63 18.85 10.71
N ARG A 54 -5.65 20.17 10.71
CA ARG A 54 -6.89 20.93 10.54
C ARG A 54 -7.36 20.81 9.09
N MET A 55 -8.59 20.37 8.87
CA MET A 55 -9.14 20.13 7.54
C MET A 55 -10.51 20.80 7.38
N PRO A 56 -10.87 21.19 6.16
CA PRO A 56 -12.23 21.60 5.82
C PRO A 56 -13.24 20.48 6.10
N ALA A 57 -14.51 20.84 6.37
CA ALA A 57 -15.54 19.86 6.64
C ALA A 57 -15.77 18.85 5.49
N LYS A 58 -15.66 19.32 4.24
CA LYS A 58 -15.76 18.46 3.04
C LYS A 58 -14.70 17.35 3.03
N ASP A 59 -13.48 17.66 3.44
CA ASP A 59 -12.37 16.70 3.44
C ASP A 59 -12.56 15.67 4.55
N LEU A 60 -13.14 16.06 5.69
CA LEU A 60 -13.50 15.13 6.76
C LEU A 60 -14.58 14.13 6.35
N VAL A 61 -15.53 14.55 5.52
CA VAL A 61 -16.56 13.65 4.96
C VAL A 61 -15.89 12.61 4.05
N GLU A 62 -14.99 13.05 3.19
CA GLU A 62 -14.26 12.15 2.29
C GLU A 62 -13.40 11.13 3.05
N ILE A 63 -12.65 11.57 4.07
CA ILE A 63 -11.88 10.67 4.93
C ILE A 63 -12.79 9.63 5.60
N LYS A 64 -13.96 10.04 6.13
CA LYS A 64 -14.91 9.12 6.75
C LYS A 64 -15.42 8.07 5.76
N ASN A 65 -15.69 8.46 4.52
CA ASN A 65 -16.13 7.56 3.47
C ASN A 65 -15.05 6.52 3.15
N GLN A 66 -13.80 6.95 2.98
CA GLN A 66 -12.68 6.04 2.71
C GLN A 66 -12.38 5.11 3.90
N ILE A 67 -12.46 5.60 5.14
CA ILE A 67 -12.33 4.75 6.34
C ILE A 67 -13.45 3.71 6.39
N LYS A 68 -14.69 4.11 6.11
CA LYS A 68 -15.83 3.19 6.09
C LYS A 68 -15.63 2.09 5.06
N GLU A 69 -15.21 2.45 3.85
CA GLU A 69 -14.92 1.48 2.79
C GLU A 69 -13.85 0.45 3.22
N LEU A 70 -12.77 0.92 3.86
CA LEU A 70 -11.71 0.03 4.36
C LEU A 70 -12.18 -0.87 5.52
N LEU A 71 -13.07 -0.37 6.39
CA LEU A 71 -13.70 -1.15 7.46
C LEU A 71 -14.62 -2.22 6.88
N ASP A 72 -15.48 -1.86 5.92
CA ASP A 72 -16.43 -2.76 5.29
C ASP A 72 -15.71 -3.89 4.51
N LYS A 73 -14.55 -3.58 3.92
CA LYS A 73 -13.66 -4.57 3.28
C LYS A 73 -12.81 -5.38 4.27
N GLY A 74 -12.83 -5.05 5.56
CA GLY A 74 -12.03 -5.74 6.58
C GLY A 74 -10.53 -5.44 6.58
N TYR A 75 -10.07 -4.45 5.80
CA TYR A 75 -8.65 -4.09 5.76
C TYR A 75 -8.16 -3.35 7.01
N ILE A 76 -9.06 -2.71 7.73
CA ILE A 76 -8.77 -2.02 8.99
C ILE A 76 -9.79 -2.41 10.05
N ARG A 77 -9.44 -2.21 11.32
CA ARG A 77 -10.31 -2.41 12.48
C ARG A 77 -10.18 -1.26 13.46
N PRO A 78 -11.19 -0.96 14.29
CA PRO A 78 -11.04 -0.04 15.41
C PRO A 78 -9.93 -0.51 16.34
N SER A 79 -9.14 0.42 16.84
CA SER A 79 -8.04 0.14 17.76
C SER A 79 -7.94 1.21 18.83
N SER A 80 -7.57 0.81 20.05
CA SER A 80 -7.14 1.71 21.11
C SER A 80 -5.62 1.61 21.24
N SER A 81 -4.91 2.62 20.77
CA SER A 81 -3.44 2.62 20.73
C SER A 81 -2.90 3.97 21.20
N PRO A 82 -1.81 4.00 22.00
CA PRO A 82 -1.10 5.22 22.30
C PRO A 82 -0.33 5.79 21.10
N TRP A 83 -0.19 5.02 20.01
CA TRP A 83 0.43 5.44 18.76
C TRP A 83 -0.62 6.05 17.84
N GLY A 84 -0.31 7.20 17.26
CA GLY A 84 -1.22 7.85 16.32
C GLY A 84 -0.50 8.72 15.31
N SER A 85 -0.80 8.50 14.04
CA SER A 85 -0.30 9.33 12.94
C SER A 85 -1.45 10.11 12.32
N PRO A 86 -1.26 11.40 12.01
CA PRO A 86 -2.29 12.19 11.36
C PRO A 86 -2.49 11.71 9.92
N VAL A 87 -3.69 11.93 9.41
CA VAL A 87 -4.03 11.69 8.01
C VAL A 87 -4.20 12.99 7.26
N LEU A 88 -4.00 12.96 5.95
CA LEU A 88 -4.27 14.06 5.03
C LEU A 88 -4.84 13.51 3.72
N LEU A 89 -5.50 14.37 2.96
CA LEU A 89 -5.97 14.06 1.62
C LEU A 89 -4.97 14.60 0.60
N VAL A 90 -4.68 13.79 -0.39
CA VAL A 90 -3.85 14.15 -1.54
C VAL A 90 -4.64 13.94 -2.81
N GLU A 91 -4.67 14.95 -3.65
CA GLU A 91 -5.29 14.88 -4.96
C GLU A 91 -4.42 14.06 -5.91
N LYS A 92 -5.03 13.07 -6.58
CA LYS A 92 -4.38 12.30 -7.63
C LYS A 92 -4.46 13.04 -8.97
N LYS A 93 -3.71 12.55 -9.96
CA LYS A 93 -3.72 13.11 -11.32
C LYS A 93 -5.08 13.07 -12.00
N ASP A 94 -5.95 12.17 -11.58
CA ASP A 94 -7.33 12.02 -12.06
C ASP A 94 -8.34 12.91 -11.33
N GLY A 95 -7.88 13.78 -10.39
CA GLY A 95 -8.71 14.66 -9.59
C GLY A 95 -9.38 13.98 -8.38
N SER A 96 -9.23 12.67 -8.21
CA SER A 96 -9.76 11.98 -7.04
C SER A 96 -8.89 12.23 -5.80
N LEU A 97 -9.52 12.25 -4.62
CA LEU A 97 -8.83 12.43 -3.35
C LEU A 97 -8.43 11.07 -2.76
N ARG A 98 -7.22 11.00 -2.24
CA ARG A 98 -6.71 9.80 -1.56
C ARG A 98 -6.28 10.14 -0.14
N MET A 99 -6.79 9.40 0.82
CA MET A 99 -6.33 9.46 2.21
C MET A 99 -4.92 8.89 2.31
N VAL A 100 -4.01 9.64 2.92
CA VAL A 100 -2.62 9.23 3.22
C VAL A 100 -2.33 9.43 4.69
N VAL A 101 -1.60 8.50 5.27
CA VAL A 101 -1.14 8.56 6.66
C VAL A 101 0.26 9.17 6.71
N ASP A 102 0.48 10.14 7.58
CA ASP A 102 1.80 10.76 7.76
C ASP A 102 2.69 9.90 8.65
N TYR A 103 3.50 9.07 8.03
CA TYR A 103 4.45 8.21 8.73
C TYR A 103 5.82 8.84 9.02
N ARG A 104 6.03 10.14 8.77
CA ARG A 104 7.34 10.79 8.95
C ARG A 104 7.89 10.59 10.36
N GLY A 105 7.07 10.80 11.41
CA GLY A 105 7.49 10.57 12.78
C GLY A 105 7.86 9.12 13.09
N LEU A 106 7.11 8.15 12.54
CA LEU A 106 7.43 6.74 12.68
C LEU A 106 8.72 6.38 11.91
N ASN A 107 8.88 6.93 10.71
CA ASN A 107 10.07 6.68 9.88
C ASN A 107 11.38 7.19 10.53
N GLU A 108 11.31 8.25 11.33
CA GLU A 108 12.47 8.77 12.07
C GLU A 108 13.01 7.79 13.11
N VAL A 109 12.12 7.04 13.75
CA VAL A 109 12.46 6.09 14.81
C VAL A 109 12.49 4.62 14.34
N THR A 110 12.25 4.37 13.07
CA THR A 110 12.32 3.03 12.49
C THR A 110 13.76 2.64 12.22
N ILE A 111 14.14 1.41 12.60
CA ILE A 111 15.42 0.83 12.22
C ILE A 111 15.39 0.56 10.71
N LYS A 112 16.21 1.31 9.97
CA LYS A 112 16.22 1.24 8.51
C LYS A 112 16.95 -0.01 8.04
N ASN A 113 16.32 -0.74 7.14
CA ASN A 113 16.93 -1.85 6.44
C ASN A 113 18.17 -1.39 5.66
N LYS A 114 19.26 -2.14 5.76
CA LYS A 114 20.52 -1.88 5.06
C LYS A 114 20.74 -2.85 3.89
N CYS A 115 19.67 -3.40 3.32
CA CYS A 115 19.82 -4.25 2.15
C CYS A 115 20.36 -3.43 0.97
N PRO A 116 21.45 -3.87 0.33
CA PRO A 116 21.95 -3.19 -0.85
C PRO A 116 20.91 -3.26 -1.97
N LEU A 117 20.62 -2.11 -2.57
CA LEU A 117 19.81 -2.07 -3.79
C LEU A 117 20.67 -2.50 -4.97
N PRO A 118 20.12 -3.28 -5.93
CA PRO A 118 20.82 -3.60 -7.16
C PRO A 118 21.20 -2.30 -7.89
N MET A 119 22.38 -2.27 -8.47
CA MET A 119 22.78 -1.13 -9.30
C MET A 119 21.92 -1.08 -10.56
N ILE A 120 21.64 0.13 -11.04
CA ILE A 120 20.82 0.33 -12.25
C ILE A 120 21.44 -0.40 -13.45
N ASN A 121 22.76 -0.37 -13.57
CA ASN A 121 23.47 -1.05 -14.66
C ASN A 121 23.24 -2.56 -14.61
N ASP A 122 23.31 -3.19 -13.43
CA ASP A 122 23.05 -4.62 -13.27
C ASP A 122 21.60 -4.98 -13.67
N LEU A 123 20.66 -4.06 -13.44
CA LEU A 123 19.26 -4.25 -13.86
C LEU A 123 19.12 -4.17 -15.38
N PHE A 124 19.84 -3.25 -16.04
CA PHE A 124 19.85 -3.16 -17.51
C PHE A 124 20.52 -4.38 -18.14
N ASP A 125 21.61 -4.87 -17.56
CA ASP A 125 22.29 -6.07 -18.07
C ASP A 125 21.36 -7.29 -18.03
N ARG A 126 20.50 -7.41 -17.01
CA ARG A 126 19.48 -8.47 -16.93
C ARG A 126 18.40 -8.38 -18.01
N LEU A 127 18.19 -7.21 -18.60
CA LEU A 127 17.24 -7.01 -19.70
C LEU A 127 17.87 -7.24 -21.08
N GLN A 128 19.19 -7.46 -21.15
CA GLN A 128 19.89 -7.65 -22.41
C GLN A 128 19.34 -8.89 -23.15
N GLY A 129 19.03 -8.71 -24.42
CA GLY A 129 18.45 -9.76 -25.27
C GLY A 129 16.94 -9.96 -25.14
N ALA A 130 16.26 -9.33 -24.20
CA ALA A 130 14.82 -9.37 -24.10
C ALA A 130 14.17 -8.56 -25.24
N LYS A 131 13.19 -9.17 -25.92
CA LYS A 131 12.44 -8.54 -27.03
C LYS A 131 11.04 -8.08 -26.59
N VAL A 132 10.52 -8.65 -25.50
CA VAL A 132 9.19 -8.36 -24.98
C VAL A 132 9.31 -8.06 -23.51
N PHE A 133 8.64 -7.00 -23.04
CA PHE A 133 8.61 -6.59 -21.65
C PHE A 133 7.17 -6.53 -21.18
N SER A 134 6.90 -6.99 -19.96
CA SER A 134 5.63 -6.83 -19.29
C SER A 134 5.83 -6.05 -18.00
N LYS A 135 4.88 -5.16 -17.69
CA LYS A 135 4.81 -4.46 -16.42
C LYS A 135 3.59 -4.97 -15.67
N ILE A 136 3.84 -5.59 -14.52
CA ILE A 136 2.78 -6.07 -13.62
C ILE A 136 2.73 -5.11 -12.43
N ASP A 137 1.55 -4.54 -12.17
CA ASP A 137 1.31 -3.66 -11.04
C ASP A 137 0.40 -4.39 -10.02
N LEU A 138 0.84 -4.48 -8.77
CA LEU A 138 0.10 -5.18 -7.72
C LEU A 138 -1.07 -4.30 -7.25
N ARG A 139 -2.30 -4.75 -7.52
CA ARG A 139 -3.50 -4.09 -7.02
C ARG A 139 -3.55 -4.19 -5.49
N SER A 140 -3.68 -3.05 -4.80
CA SER A 140 -3.74 -2.96 -3.33
C SER A 140 -2.58 -3.70 -2.62
N GLY A 141 -1.37 -3.62 -3.17
CA GLY A 141 -0.21 -4.40 -2.70
C GLY A 141 0.10 -4.25 -1.20
N TYR A 142 -0.11 -3.06 -0.64
CA TYR A 142 0.09 -2.83 0.80
C TYR A 142 -0.89 -3.59 1.69
N HIS A 143 -2.11 -3.83 1.24
CA HIS A 143 -3.11 -4.60 1.99
C HIS A 143 -2.86 -6.11 1.93
N GLN A 144 -1.90 -6.57 1.13
CA GLN A 144 -1.55 -7.98 1.00
C GLN A 144 -0.55 -8.47 2.06
N LEU A 145 0.02 -7.57 2.86
CA LEU A 145 0.89 -7.90 3.97
C LEU A 145 0.10 -7.85 5.28
N LYS A 146 -0.02 -9.00 5.94
CA LYS A 146 -0.64 -9.10 7.25
C LYS A 146 0.32 -8.56 8.31
N ILE A 147 -0.18 -7.69 9.19
CA ILE A 147 0.58 -7.23 10.33
C ILE A 147 0.60 -8.33 11.39
N ARG A 148 1.73 -8.56 12.03
CA ARG A 148 1.92 -9.58 13.06
C ARG A 148 0.92 -9.41 14.22
N ASP A 149 0.17 -10.44 14.54
CA ASP A 149 -0.92 -10.39 15.53
C ASP A 149 -0.47 -10.04 16.96
N ARG A 150 0.79 -10.34 17.32
CA ARG A 150 1.35 -10.10 18.66
C ARG A 150 1.60 -8.63 19.00
N ILE A 151 1.49 -7.73 18.02
CA ILE A 151 1.73 -6.28 18.20
C ILE A 151 0.47 -5.57 18.69
N TYR A 152 -0.69 -6.23 18.66
CA TYR A 152 -1.95 -5.64 19.12
C TYR A 152 -2.25 -6.08 20.54
N PRO A 153 -2.22 -5.17 21.54
CA PRO A 153 -2.92 -5.44 22.79
C PRO A 153 -4.42 -5.61 22.48
N ARG A 154 -4.98 -6.67 23.01
CA ARG A 154 -6.43 -6.92 22.98
C ARG A 154 -7.15 -5.84 23.74
#